data_2817f91320cb875153653367f26d68f9
#
_entry.id   2817f91320cb875153653367f26d68f9
#
_cell.length_a   1.000
_cell.length_b   1.000
_cell.length_c   1.000
_cell.angle_alpha   90.00
_cell.angle_beta   90.00
_cell.angle_gamma   90.00
#
_symmetry.space_group_name_H-M   'P 1'
#
loop_
_entity.id
_entity.type
_entity.pdbx_description
1 polymer ?
#
loop_
_entity_poly.entity_id
_entity_poly.type
_entity_poly.pdbx_seq_one_letter_code
_entity_poly.pdbx_strand_id
1 'polypeptide(L)'
;MSAKPIKVTITYCAECGYEPQTLEVAGAVMKTFGHEISSITLIPWVDGAFDVRVGDELVHAMERDGGFPKSETVLDAIRAQLAS
;
A
#
# COMPACT_ATOMS: atom_id res chain seq x y z
N MET A 1 -7.33 -1.29 -24.66
CA MET A 1 -7.38 -0.86 -23.83
C MET A 1 -6.63 -0.50 -22.86
N SER A 2 -6.69 0.14 -22.43
CA SER A 2 -5.63 0.34 -21.61
C SER A 2 -6.04 0.25 -20.20
N ALA A 3 -5.30 -0.46 -19.42
CA ALA A 3 -5.55 -0.56 -18.02
C ALA A 3 -5.27 0.79 -17.38
N LYS A 4 -6.06 1.15 -16.38
CA LYS A 4 -5.76 2.30 -15.56
C LYS A 4 -4.44 2.10 -14.86
N PRO A 5 -3.60 3.12 -14.76
CA PRO A 5 -2.39 3.01 -13.96
C PRO A 5 -2.77 2.90 -12.48
N ILE A 6 -2.28 1.87 -11.83
CA ILE A 6 -2.50 1.68 -10.40
C ILE A 6 -1.22 1.99 -9.67
N LYS A 7 -1.24 3.05 -8.89
CA LYS A 7 -0.09 3.47 -8.11
C LYS A 7 -0.34 3.15 -6.65
N VAL A 8 0.57 2.41 -6.05
CA VAL A 8 0.48 2.07 -4.64
C VAL A 8 1.52 2.89 -3.90
N THR A 9 1.10 3.57 -2.83
CA THR A 9 1.99 4.40 -2.05
C THR A 9 1.88 4.00 -0.59
N ILE A 10 3.01 3.73 0.05
CA ILE A 10 3.04 3.41 1.48
C ILE A 10 3.90 4.47 2.15
N THR A 11 3.29 5.22 3.07
CA THR A 11 4.00 6.18 3.90
C THR A 11 4.16 5.54 5.27
N TYR A 12 5.39 5.38 5.72
CA TYR A 12 5.67 4.62 6.93
C TYR A 12 6.60 5.40 7.86
N CYS A 13 6.49 5.14 9.15
CA CYS A 13 7.34 5.77 10.15
C CYS A 13 8.73 5.12 10.13
N ALA A 14 9.70 5.82 9.56
CA ALA A 14 11.07 5.30 9.48
C ALA A 14 11.72 5.26 10.84
N GLU A 15 11.50 6.28 11.67
CA GLU A 15 12.11 6.33 13.00
C GLU A 15 11.48 5.31 13.95
N CYS A 16 10.33 4.77 13.62
CA CYS A 16 9.66 3.75 14.42
C CYS A 16 10.11 2.33 14.08
N GLY A 17 10.84 2.15 12.99
CA GLY A 17 11.26 0.82 12.57
C GLY A 17 10.16 0.03 11.89
N TYR A 18 9.31 0.68 11.11
CA TYR A 18 8.18 0.02 10.45
C TYR A 18 8.56 -0.60 9.10
N GLU A 19 9.85 -0.72 8.81
CA GLU A 19 10.32 -1.31 7.55
C GLU A 19 9.81 -2.74 7.34
N PRO A 20 9.84 -3.63 8.34
CA PRO A 20 9.37 -5.00 8.08
C PRO A 20 7.92 -5.05 7.62
N GLN A 21 7.05 -4.26 8.24
CA GLN A 21 5.64 -4.23 7.87
C GLN A 21 5.45 -3.62 6.47
N THR A 22 6.24 -2.58 6.16
CA THR A 22 6.21 -1.94 4.85
C THR A 22 6.62 -2.91 3.77
N LEU A 23 7.72 -3.64 4.00
CA LEU A 23 8.23 -4.59 3.01
C LEU A 23 7.30 -5.78 2.85
N GLU A 24 6.62 -6.17 3.91
CA GLU A 24 5.65 -7.26 3.83
C GLU A 24 4.51 -6.91 2.89
N VAL A 25 3.93 -5.72 3.05
CA VAL A 25 2.82 -5.27 2.20
C VAL A 25 3.30 -5.09 0.76
N ALA A 26 4.43 -4.40 0.58
CA ALA A 26 4.98 -4.17 -0.75
C ALA A 26 5.31 -5.48 -1.45
N GLY A 27 5.91 -6.44 -0.72
CA GLY A 27 6.23 -7.74 -1.28
C GLY A 27 5.00 -8.51 -1.73
N ALA A 28 3.93 -8.47 -0.93
CA ALA A 28 2.68 -9.14 -1.29
C ALA A 28 2.10 -8.53 -2.57
N VAL A 29 2.14 -7.21 -2.69
CA VAL A 29 1.64 -6.52 -3.89
C VAL A 29 2.44 -6.92 -5.11
N MET A 30 3.76 -6.90 -5.00
CA MET A 30 4.64 -7.25 -6.13
C MET A 30 4.43 -8.68 -6.58
N LYS A 31 4.34 -9.61 -5.63
CA LYS A 31 4.16 -11.03 -5.94
C LYS A 31 2.82 -11.30 -6.59
N THR A 32 1.78 -10.63 -6.13
CA THR A 32 0.42 -10.93 -6.57
C THR A 32 0.11 -10.30 -7.94
N PHE A 33 0.55 -9.07 -8.15
CA PHE A 33 0.10 -8.30 -9.32
C PHE A 33 1.20 -8.07 -10.35
N GLY A 34 2.46 -8.07 -9.93
CA GLY A 34 3.56 -7.85 -10.87
C GLY A 34 3.37 -6.57 -11.65
N HIS A 35 3.46 -6.67 -12.97
CA HIS A 35 3.41 -5.49 -13.84
C HIS A 35 2.01 -4.89 -14.02
N GLU A 36 0.99 -5.48 -13.40
CA GLU A 36 -0.34 -4.86 -13.38
C GLU A 36 -0.35 -3.59 -12.52
N ILE A 37 0.64 -3.45 -11.66
CA ILE A 37 0.83 -2.25 -10.85
C ILE A 37 1.80 -1.33 -11.58
N SER A 38 1.44 -0.07 -11.76
CA SER A 38 2.31 0.85 -12.48
C SER A 38 3.47 1.32 -11.62
N SER A 39 3.27 1.44 -10.32
CA SER A 39 4.36 1.83 -9.43
C SER A 39 4.03 1.49 -7.99
N ILE A 40 5.07 1.28 -7.21
CA ILE A 40 4.98 1.18 -5.75
C ILE A 40 5.98 2.18 -5.19
N THR A 41 5.48 3.10 -4.37
CA THR A 41 6.32 4.14 -3.78
C THR A 41 6.33 3.97 -2.27
N LEU A 42 7.50 3.98 -1.70
CA LEU A 42 7.68 3.88 -0.25
C LEU A 42 8.21 5.23 0.24
N ILE A 43 7.47 5.87 1.15
CA ILE A 43 7.82 7.19 1.64
C ILE A 43 8.15 7.10 3.12
N PRO A 44 9.41 7.32 3.51
CA PRO A 44 9.76 7.35 4.93
C PRO A 44 9.21 8.61 5.58
N TRP A 45 8.58 8.44 6.72
CA TRP A 45 7.96 9.55 7.43
C TRP A 45 8.22 9.41 8.93
N VAL A 46 7.43 10.10 9.75
CA VAL A 46 7.62 10.18 11.19
C VAL A 46 6.29 9.96 11.91
N ASP A 47 6.31 10.05 13.22
CA ASP A 47 5.12 10.12 14.08
C ASP A 47 4.22 8.89 14.01
N GLY A 48 4.81 7.72 13.81
CA GLY A 48 4.05 6.48 13.81
C GLY A 48 3.18 6.28 12.59
N ALA A 49 3.43 7.00 11.50
CA ALA A 49 2.61 6.91 10.30
C ALA A 49 2.69 5.55 9.67
N PHE A 50 1.56 5.04 9.20
CA PHE A 50 1.50 3.90 8.28
C PHE A 50 0.24 4.05 7.46
N ASP A 51 0.39 4.64 6.29
CA ASP A 51 -0.71 4.93 5.37
C ASP A 51 -0.49 4.21 4.06
N VAL A 52 -1.53 3.53 3.57
CA VAL A 52 -1.46 2.85 2.29
C VAL A 52 -2.51 3.44 1.37
N ARG A 53 -2.06 3.93 0.22
CA ARG A 53 -2.95 4.45 -0.81
C ARG A 53 -2.87 3.58 -2.03
N VAL A 54 -4.01 3.32 -2.63
CA VAL A 54 -4.11 2.63 -3.91
C VAL A 54 -4.80 3.61 -4.85
N GLY A 55 -4.04 4.18 -5.78
CA GLY A 55 -4.53 5.30 -6.54
C GLY A 55 -4.83 6.47 -5.61
N ASP A 56 -6.04 6.98 -5.68
CA ASP A 56 -6.46 8.09 -4.83
C ASP A 56 -7.12 7.63 -3.53
N GLU A 57 -7.33 6.32 -3.39
CA GLU A 57 -8.03 5.79 -2.23
C GLU A 57 -7.08 5.55 -1.06
N LEU A 58 -7.41 6.07 0.12
CA LEU A 58 -6.67 5.78 1.34
C LEU A 58 -7.23 4.47 1.91
N VAL A 59 -6.53 3.38 1.64
CA VAL A 59 -6.97 2.04 2.03
C VAL A 59 -6.77 1.80 3.52
N HIS A 60 -5.66 2.30 4.05
CA HIS A 60 -5.33 2.13 5.46
C HIS A 60 -4.60 3.35 5.97
N ALA A 61 -4.92 3.74 7.19
CA ALA A 61 -4.18 4.80 7.87
C ALA A 61 -4.08 4.43 9.35
N MET A 62 -2.85 4.47 9.87
CA MET A 62 -2.62 4.14 11.27
C MET A 62 -3.50 4.97 12.19
N GLU A 63 -3.62 6.26 11.91
CA GLU A 63 -4.40 7.17 12.72
C GLU A 63 -5.89 6.84 12.71
N ARG A 64 -6.41 6.49 11.53
CA ARG A 64 -7.84 6.20 11.36
C ARG A 64 -8.20 4.79 11.83
N ASP A 65 -7.36 3.80 11.48
CA ASP A 65 -7.72 2.39 11.62
C ASP A 65 -6.99 1.69 12.76
N GLY A 66 -5.86 2.24 13.20
CA GLY A 66 -5.03 1.61 14.20
C GLY A 66 -4.29 0.39 13.68
N GLY A 67 -3.05 0.20 14.13
CA GLY A 67 -2.27 -0.97 13.75
C GLY A 67 -1.92 -1.03 12.27
N PHE A 68 -1.47 -2.20 11.85
CA PHE A 68 -1.05 -2.44 10.48
C PHE A 68 -2.13 -3.20 9.73
N PRO A 69 -2.27 -2.95 8.42
CA PRO A 69 -3.26 -3.70 7.64
C PRO A 69 -2.77 -5.11 7.40
N LYS A 70 -3.71 -6.02 7.23
CA LYS A 70 -3.38 -7.30 6.66
C LYS A 70 -3.07 -7.08 5.19
N SER A 71 -2.07 -7.80 4.67
CA SER A 71 -1.72 -7.66 3.25
C SER A 71 -2.94 -7.89 2.37
N GLU A 72 -3.79 -8.85 2.73
CA GLU A 72 -4.97 -9.17 1.94
C GLU A 72 -5.91 -7.98 1.78
N THR A 73 -6.02 -7.12 2.80
CA THR A 73 -6.83 -5.91 2.72
C THR A 73 -6.36 -5.00 1.58
N VAL A 74 -5.04 -4.85 1.46
CA VAL A 74 -4.46 -4.03 0.40
C VAL A 74 -4.65 -4.69 -0.96
N LEU A 75 -4.44 -6.01 -1.03
CA LEU A 75 -4.62 -6.75 -2.28
C LEU A 75 -6.06 -6.66 -2.78
N ASP A 76 -7.03 -6.76 -1.86
CA ASP A 76 -8.44 -6.66 -2.23
C ASP A 76 -8.78 -5.28 -2.79
N ALA A 77 -8.21 -4.23 -2.22
CA ALA A 77 -8.44 -2.87 -2.72
C ALA A 77 -7.89 -2.71 -4.14
N ILE A 78 -6.73 -3.32 -4.42
CA ILE A 78 -6.16 -3.29 -5.76
C ILE A 78 -7.03 -4.07 -6.73
N ARG A 79 -7.50 -5.26 -6.32
CA ARG A 79 -8.39 -6.06 -7.17
C ARG A 79 -9.64 -5.30 -7.54
N ALA A 80 -10.21 -4.58 -6.58
CA ALA A 80 -11.42 -3.78 -6.83
C ALA A 80 -11.15 -2.70 -7.88
N GLN A 81 -10.00 -2.04 -7.82
CA GLN A 81 -9.69 -1.01 -8.81
C GLN A 81 -9.37 -1.59 -10.17
N LEU A 82 -8.73 -2.76 -10.22
CA LEU A 82 -8.45 -3.42 -11.49
C LEU A 82 -9.75 -3.86 -12.17
N ALA A 83 -10.77 -4.17 -11.38
CA ALA A 83 -12.06 -4.64 -11.91
C ALA A 83 -12.97 -3.50 -12.34
N SER A 84 -12.65 -2.27 -11.98
CA SER A 84 -13.55 -1.14 -12.29
C SER A 84 -13.31 -0.52 -13.67
#